data_2824d524ef414e0a32ab4a396d578c15
#
_entry.id   2824d524ef414e0a32ab4a396d578c15
#
_cell.length_a   1.000
_cell.length_b   1.000
_cell.length_c   1.000
_cell.angle_alpha   90.00
_cell.angle_beta   90.00
_cell.angle_gamma   90.00
#
_symmetry.space_group_name_H-M   'P 1'
#
loop_
_entity.id
_entity.type
_entity.pdbx_description
1 polymer ?
#
loop_
_entity_poly.entity_id
_entity_poly.type
_entity_poly.pdbx_seq_one_letter_code
_entity_poly.pdbx_strand_id
1 'polypeptide(L)'
;MNLDSIGIEREQGPSWARGNWPIAELDELNAGLDPTLMTIEKVAAKAKEAAVAAGRPDADVEQAANDSICAMMLIRTYRVRGHLAANLDPLGLAKREMPEDLTPEYHGFAGAALDRQVWLGGALGLKQGTVREVVDILRRNYCGNVGLEYMHINDLEERRVLQERMEGRDAEIRFTPEGKQSIL
;
A
#
# COMPACT_ATOMS: atom_id res chain seq x y z
N MET A 1 48.78 12.30 28.20
CA MET A 1 47.91 13.42 27.82
C MET A 1 46.48 12.96 28.04
N ASN A 2 45.82 13.49 29.07
CA ASN A 2 44.54 12.98 29.53
C ASN A 2 43.43 13.65 28.66
N LEU A 3 42.65 12.86 27.92
CA LEU A 3 41.61 13.34 26.99
C LEU A 3 40.45 14.04 27.70
N ASP A 4 40.35 13.90 29.04
CA ASP A 4 39.31 14.52 29.86
C ASP A 4 39.50 16.04 30.05
N SER A 5 40.65 16.61 29.60
CA SER A 5 40.94 18.05 29.70
C SER A 5 40.44 18.88 28.50
N ILE A 6 39.86 18.28 27.51
CA ILE A 6 39.43 18.97 26.26
C ILE A 6 37.95 19.36 26.27
N GLY A 7 37.20 19.11 27.37
CA GLY A 7 35.81 19.58 27.50
C GLY A 7 34.84 18.98 26.48
N ILE A 8 35.18 17.84 25.86
CA ILE A 8 34.28 17.09 25.02
C ILE A 8 33.38 16.27 25.94
N GLU A 9 32.21 16.80 26.24
CA GLU A 9 31.15 16.00 26.84
C GLU A 9 30.94 14.78 25.97
N ARG A 10 31.19 13.59 26.51
CA ARG A 10 30.81 12.33 25.86
C ARG A 10 29.31 12.29 25.81
N GLU A 11 28.76 12.55 24.64
CA GLU A 11 27.33 12.36 24.40
C GLU A 11 26.96 10.91 24.78
N GLN A 12 26.05 10.77 25.74
CA GLN A 12 25.51 9.47 26.11
C GLN A 12 24.54 9.04 25.02
N GLY A 13 24.92 8.05 24.24
CA GLY A 13 24.07 7.50 23.21
C GLY A 13 24.80 7.18 21.89
N PRO A 14 24.15 6.54 20.95
CA PRO A 14 24.74 6.27 19.65
C PRO A 14 25.02 7.60 18.91
N SER A 15 26.08 7.61 18.10
CA SER A 15 26.58 8.83 17.43
C SER A 15 25.55 9.53 16.51
N TRP A 16 24.49 8.83 16.13
CA TRP A 16 23.40 9.37 15.35
C TRP A 16 22.28 10.02 16.19
N ALA A 17 22.26 9.81 17.52
CA ALA A 17 21.27 10.40 18.44
C ALA A 17 21.87 11.64 19.13
N ARG A 18 22.16 12.70 18.37
CA ARG A 18 22.69 13.95 18.92
C ARG A 18 21.54 14.81 19.46
N GLY A 19 21.70 15.30 20.71
CA GLY A 19 20.68 16.14 21.38
C GLY A 19 20.42 17.51 20.72
N ASN A 20 21.25 17.89 19.74
CA ASN A 20 21.11 19.13 18.97
C ASN A 20 20.58 18.93 17.55
N TRP A 21 20.20 17.70 17.19
CA TRP A 21 19.51 17.49 15.92
C TRP A 21 18.09 18.05 16.00
N PRO A 22 17.64 18.78 14.98
CA PRO A 22 16.25 19.21 14.94
C PRO A 22 15.37 17.97 14.94
N ILE A 23 14.54 17.85 15.96
CA ILE A 23 13.50 16.83 16.01
C ILE A 23 12.46 17.31 15.00
N ALA A 24 12.40 16.70 13.83
CA ALA A 24 11.28 16.89 12.92
C ALA A 24 10.01 16.42 13.64
N GLU A 25 8.94 17.18 13.57
CA GLU A 25 7.67 16.71 14.10
C GLU A 25 7.29 15.39 13.43
N LEU A 26 6.72 14.48 14.22
CA LEU A 26 6.43 13.09 13.77
C LEU A 26 5.59 13.10 12.50
N ASP A 27 4.70 14.08 12.35
CA ASP A 27 3.83 14.24 11.19
C ASP A 27 4.60 14.67 9.93
N GLU A 28 5.62 15.53 10.10
CA GLU A 28 6.47 15.98 8.99
C GLU A 28 7.40 14.85 8.52
N LEU A 29 7.91 14.06 9.47
CA LEU A 29 8.73 12.88 9.19
C LEU A 29 7.91 11.78 8.50
N ASN A 30 6.70 11.53 8.99
CA ASN A 30 5.78 10.56 8.39
C ASN A 30 5.35 10.99 6.99
N ALA A 31 5.08 12.27 6.75
CA ALA A 31 4.73 12.79 5.43
C ALA A 31 5.89 12.65 4.43
N GLY A 32 7.14 12.82 4.89
CA GLY A 32 8.33 12.66 4.07
C GLY A 32 8.67 11.19 3.76
N LEU A 33 8.46 10.30 4.74
CA LEU A 33 8.77 8.88 4.60
C LEU A 33 7.66 8.07 3.91
N ASP A 34 6.40 8.46 4.13
CA ASP A 34 5.26 7.75 3.58
C ASP A 34 4.11 8.70 3.18
N PRO A 35 4.21 9.31 2.00
CA PRO A 35 3.14 10.18 1.49
C PRO A 35 1.78 9.47 1.35
N THR A 36 1.74 8.14 1.47
CA THR A 36 0.50 7.36 1.42
C THR A 36 -0.38 7.65 2.65
N LEU A 37 0.20 7.96 3.81
CA LEU A 37 -0.56 8.28 5.02
C LEU A 37 -1.44 9.52 4.85
N MET A 38 -0.93 10.60 4.26
CA MET A 38 -1.73 11.78 3.94
C MET A 38 -2.86 11.50 2.94
N THR A 39 -2.63 10.52 2.05
CA THR A 39 -3.65 10.06 1.10
C THR A 39 -4.75 9.28 1.83
N ILE A 40 -4.39 8.45 2.80
CA ILE A 40 -5.32 7.67 3.63
C ILE A 40 -6.28 8.60 4.38
N GLU A 41 -5.77 9.66 5.03
CA GLU A 41 -6.61 10.64 5.74
C GLU A 41 -7.59 11.34 4.80
N LYS A 42 -7.13 11.77 3.63
CA LYS A 42 -7.99 12.40 2.62
C LYS A 42 -9.06 11.44 2.10
N VAL A 43 -8.71 10.16 1.94
CA VAL A 43 -9.66 9.12 1.53
C VAL A 43 -10.70 8.88 2.63
N ALA A 44 -10.28 8.81 3.89
CA ALA A 44 -11.20 8.66 5.02
C ALA A 44 -12.16 9.85 5.15
N ALA A 45 -11.66 11.08 5.00
CA ALA A 45 -12.49 12.28 5.03
C ALA A 45 -13.55 12.26 3.92
N LYS A 46 -13.14 11.93 2.70
CA LYS A 46 -14.09 11.81 1.55
C LYS A 46 -15.07 10.66 1.70
N ALA A 47 -14.66 9.53 2.32
CA ALA A 47 -15.57 8.44 2.62
C ALA A 47 -16.65 8.88 3.61
N LYS A 48 -16.29 9.67 4.64
CA LYS A 48 -17.26 10.28 5.56
C LYS A 48 -18.22 11.22 4.84
N GLU A 49 -17.72 12.14 4.03
CA GLU A 49 -18.55 13.06 3.24
C GLU A 49 -19.56 12.31 2.35
N ALA A 50 -19.10 11.28 1.66
CA ALA A 50 -19.95 10.47 0.79
C ALA A 50 -21.02 9.71 1.59
N ALA A 51 -20.69 9.18 2.77
CA ALA A 51 -21.64 8.48 3.62
C ALA A 51 -22.68 9.42 4.21
N VAL A 52 -22.27 10.63 4.64
CA VAL A 52 -23.17 11.69 5.11
C VAL A 52 -24.10 12.14 3.98
N ALA A 53 -23.57 12.38 2.78
CA ALA A 53 -24.35 12.76 1.61
C ALA A 53 -25.39 11.69 1.21
N ALA A 54 -25.10 10.41 1.51
CA ALA A 54 -26.01 9.28 1.32
C ALA A 54 -27.06 9.14 2.43
N GLY A 55 -27.06 10.03 3.43
CA GLY A 55 -28.01 10.00 4.55
C GLY A 55 -27.86 8.81 5.49
N ARG A 56 -26.63 8.27 5.62
CA ARG A 56 -26.34 7.14 6.51
C ARG A 56 -26.32 7.57 7.98
N PRO A 57 -26.67 6.70 8.93
CA PRO A 57 -26.48 6.94 10.36
C PRO A 57 -24.98 7.20 10.70
N ASP A 58 -24.70 7.95 11.77
CA ASP A 58 -23.33 8.31 12.17
C ASP A 58 -22.42 7.09 12.35
N ALA A 59 -22.92 6.00 12.93
CA ALA A 59 -22.17 4.76 13.10
C ALA A 59 -21.74 4.15 11.73
N ASP A 60 -22.59 4.22 10.71
CA ASP A 60 -22.28 3.74 9.36
C ASP A 60 -21.28 4.66 8.65
N VAL A 61 -21.27 5.95 9.00
CA VAL A 61 -20.29 6.93 8.49
C VAL A 61 -18.90 6.63 8.99
N GLU A 62 -18.78 6.35 10.30
CA GLU A 62 -17.50 5.95 10.89
C GLU A 62 -17.01 4.61 10.34
N GLN A 63 -17.91 3.64 10.20
CA GLN A 63 -17.56 2.35 9.61
C GLN A 63 -17.08 2.50 8.17
N ALA A 64 -17.72 3.32 7.35
CA ALA A 64 -17.32 3.57 5.96
C ALA A 64 -15.91 4.20 5.87
N ALA A 65 -15.58 5.10 6.81
CA ALA A 65 -14.26 5.69 6.88
C ALA A 65 -13.21 4.66 7.29
N ASN A 66 -13.48 3.86 8.32
CA ASN A 66 -12.59 2.80 8.77
C ASN A 66 -12.37 1.74 7.68
N ASP A 67 -13.42 1.30 7.01
CA ASP A 67 -13.33 0.35 5.89
C ASP A 67 -12.45 0.91 4.77
N SER A 68 -12.55 2.21 4.47
CA SER A 68 -11.72 2.85 3.45
C SER A 68 -10.25 2.95 3.87
N ILE A 69 -9.97 3.24 5.14
CA ILE A 69 -8.60 3.19 5.70
C ILE A 69 -8.03 1.78 5.60
N CYS A 70 -8.77 0.77 6.06
CA CYS A 70 -8.34 -0.63 6.03
C CYS A 70 -8.09 -1.11 4.59
N ALA A 71 -8.93 -0.71 3.62
CA ALA A 71 -8.73 -1.02 2.21
C ALA A 71 -7.46 -0.38 1.65
N MET A 72 -7.16 0.87 2.01
CA MET A 72 -5.93 1.55 1.61
C MET A 72 -4.69 0.89 2.23
N MET A 73 -4.78 0.44 3.49
CA MET A 73 -3.71 -0.31 4.15
C MET A 73 -3.46 -1.65 3.46
N LEU A 74 -4.51 -2.37 3.08
CA LEU A 74 -4.42 -3.60 2.30
C LEU A 74 -3.71 -3.36 0.96
N ILE A 75 -4.12 -2.33 0.20
CA ILE A 75 -3.47 -1.95 -1.06
C ILE A 75 -1.98 -1.69 -0.85
N ARG A 76 -1.64 -0.92 0.19
CA ARG A 76 -0.24 -0.61 0.53
C ARG A 76 0.54 -1.88 0.85
N THR A 77 -0.02 -2.80 1.61
CA THR A 77 0.65 -4.07 1.95
C THR A 77 0.96 -4.89 0.70
N TYR A 78 0.03 -4.97 -0.27
CA TYR A 78 0.31 -5.63 -1.54
C TYR A 78 1.39 -4.94 -2.37
N ARG A 79 1.44 -3.60 -2.39
CA ARG A 79 2.49 -2.85 -3.09
C ARG A 79 3.89 -3.12 -2.53
N VAL A 80 3.98 -3.30 -1.20
CA VAL A 80 5.26 -3.55 -0.52
C VAL A 80 5.63 -5.03 -0.53
N ARG A 81 4.67 -5.93 -0.29
CA ARG A 81 4.93 -7.35 0.00
C ARG A 81 4.24 -8.33 -0.94
N GLY A 82 3.43 -7.86 -1.88
CA GLY A 82 2.67 -8.74 -2.78
C GLY A 82 3.53 -9.72 -3.59
N HIS A 83 4.77 -9.32 -3.92
CA HIS A 83 5.74 -10.16 -4.60
C HIS A 83 6.06 -11.46 -3.84
N LEU A 84 5.95 -11.48 -2.50
CA LEU A 84 6.14 -12.68 -1.69
C LEU A 84 5.08 -13.76 -1.96
N ALA A 85 3.90 -13.35 -2.43
CA ALA A 85 2.84 -14.25 -2.84
C ALA A 85 2.84 -14.56 -4.35
N ALA A 86 3.79 -13.98 -5.11
CA ALA A 86 3.91 -14.23 -6.54
C ALA A 86 4.43 -15.64 -6.83
N ASN A 87 3.96 -16.25 -7.93
CA ASN A 87 4.40 -17.59 -8.36
C ASN A 87 5.68 -17.48 -9.17
N LEU A 88 6.83 -17.42 -8.49
CA LEU A 88 8.14 -17.25 -9.09
C LEU A 88 8.88 -18.58 -9.31
N ASP A 89 8.31 -19.69 -8.89
CA ASP A 89 8.89 -21.03 -9.04
C ASP A 89 8.19 -21.81 -10.15
N PRO A 90 8.74 -21.82 -11.38
CA PRO A 90 8.15 -22.54 -12.51
C PRO A 90 8.20 -24.07 -12.34
N LEU A 91 9.08 -24.58 -11.47
CA LEU A 91 9.23 -26.00 -11.21
C LEU A 91 8.35 -26.50 -10.06
N GLY A 92 7.75 -25.59 -9.28
CA GLY A 92 6.87 -25.92 -8.17
C GLY A 92 7.57 -26.65 -7.01
N LEU A 93 8.87 -26.43 -6.84
CA LEU A 93 9.68 -27.09 -5.80
C LEU A 93 9.47 -26.45 -4.42
N ALA A 94 9.19 -25.15 -4.38
CA ALA A 94 8.95 -24.41 -3.13
C ALA A 94 7.48 -24.47 -2.71
N LYS A 95 7.23 -24.81 -1.44
CA LYS A 95 5.90 -24.61 -0.85
C LYS A 95 5.70 -23.11 -0.61
N ARG A 96 4.67 -22.57 -1.23
CA ARG A 96 4.32 -21.16 -1.10
C ARG A 96 3.20 -21.00 -0.09
N GLU A 97 3.46 -20.19 0.92
CA GLU A 97 2.46 -19.79 1.89
C GLU A 97 2.07 -18.33 1.61
N MET A 98 0.77 -18.05 1.65
CA MET A 98 0.29 -16.68 1.56
C MET A 98 0.63 -15.96 2.87
N PRO A 99 1.40 -14.85 2.85
CA PRO A 99 1.61 -14.05 4.04
C PRO A 99 0.28 -13.59 4.65
N GLU A 100 0.15 -13.69 5.97
CA GLU A 100 -1.08 -13.38 6.69
C GLU A 100 -1.56 -11.95 6.44
N ASP A 101 -0.63 -11.01 6.39
CA ASP A 101 -0.89 -9.58 6.15
C ASP A 101 -1.37 -9.24 4.72
N LEU A 102 -1.30 -10.19 3.78
CA LEU A 102 -1.91 -10.07 2.46
C LEU A 102 -3.36 -10.60 2.42
N THR A 103 -3.87 -11.10 3.54
CA THR A 103 -5.25 -11.58 3.61
C THR A 103 -6.20 -10.43 3.96
N PRO A 104 -7.40 -10.38 3.37
CA PRO A 104 -8.41 -9.38 3.73
C PRO A 104 -8.80 -9.46 5.21
N GLU A 105 -8.79 -10.66 5.78
CA GLU A 105 -9.14 -10.94 7.17
C GLU A 105 -8.22 -10.20 8.15
N TYR A 106 -6.94 -10.12 7.85
CA TYR A 106 -5.95 -9.35 8.63
C TYR A 106 -6.31 -7.86 8.72
N HIS A 107 -6.93 -7.34 7.68
CA HIS A 107 -7.38 -5.95 7.59
C HIS A 107 -8.83 -5.75 8.04
N GLY A 108 -9.44 -6.75 8.70
CA GLY A 108 -10.80 -6.66 9.25
C GLY A 108 -11.93 -6.95 8.25
N PHE A 109 -11.62 -7.50 7.07
CA PHE A 109 -12.61 -7.84 6.05
C PHE A 109 -12.86 -9.35 5.99
N ALA A 110 -13.80 -9.84 6.79
CA ALA A 110 -14.19 -11.23 6.79
C ALA A 110 -15.63 -11.42 6.28
N GLY A 111 -15.88 -12.50 5.57
CA GLY A 111 -17.23 -12.91 5.14
C GLY A 111 -17.95 -11.80 4.35
N ALA A 112 -19.10 -11.36 4.85
CA ALA A 112 -19.92 -10.32 4.20
C ALA A 112 -19.25 -8.94 4.11
N ALA A 113 -18.18 -8.68 4.90
CA ALA A 113 -17.45 -7.43 4.82
C ALA A 113 -16.69 -7.26 3.48
N LEU A 114 -16.41 -8.35 2.77
CA LEU A 114 -15.81 -8.32 1.44
C LEU A 114 -16.68 -7.63 0.38
N ASP A 115 -17.98 -7.60 0.59
CA ASP A 115 -18.92 -7.00 -0.35
C ASP A 115 -19.26 -5.54 -0.01
N ARG A 116 -18.65 -4.99 1.05
CA ARG A 116 -18.81 -3.58 1.41
C ARG A 116 -18.16 -2.68 0.39
N GLN A 117 -18.83 -1.57 0.11
CA GLN A 117 -18.32 -0.49 -0.73
C GLN A 117 -17.36 0.38 0.05
N VAL A 118 -16.15 0.54 -0.47
CA VAL A 118 -15.08 1.39 0.09
C VAL A 118 -14.70 2.50 -0.88
N TRP A 119 -14.34 3.65 -0.33
CA TRP A 119 -13.83 4.76 -1.11
C TRP A 119 -12.33 4.62 -1.26
N LEU A 120 -11.83 4.65 -2.50
CA LEU A 120 -10.42 4.38 -2.83
C LEU A 120 -9.67 5.63 -3.33
N GLY A 121 -10.37 6.72 -3.58
CA GLY A 121 -9.76 7.99 -3.99
C GLY A 121 -9.01 7.97 -5.31
N GLY A 122 -9.24 6.98 -6.16
CA GLY A 122 -8.53 6.79 -7.43
C GLY A 122 -7.45 5.69 -7.39
N ALA A 123 -7.18 5.09 -6.23
CA ALA A 123 -6.28 3.94 -6.15
C ALA A 123 -6.81 2.78 -7.01
N LEU A 124 -5.91 2.03 -7.63
CA LEU A 124 -6.24 0.94 -8.56
C LEU A 124 -7.10 1.40 -9.76
N GLY A 125 -7.10 2.69 -10.09
CA GLY A 125 -7.97 3.27 -11.11
C GLY A 125 -9.45 3.35 -10.73
N LEU A 126 -9.79 3.14 -9.45
CA LEU A 126 -11.15 3.12 -8.93
C LEU A 126 -11.38 4.28 -7.95
N LYS A 127 -12.49 5.01 -8.10
CA LYS A 127 -12.94 5.97 -7.08
C LYS A 127 -13.54 5.27 -5.88
N GLN A 128 -14.29 4.23 -6.12
CA GLN A 128 -14.92 3.35 -5.13
C GLN A 128 -15.10 1.96 -5.72
N GLY A 129 -15.17 0.94 -4.87
CA GLY A 129 -15.38 -0.44 -5.28
C GLY A 129 -15.65 -1.32 -4.07
N THR A 130 -15.98 -2.58 -4.28
CA THR A 130 -16.08 -3.54 -3.19
C THR A 130 -14.69 -4.00 -2.77
N VAL A 131 -14.55 -4.42 -1.51
CA VAL A 131 -13.28 -5.00 -1.02
C VAL A 131 -12.89 -6.23 -1.85
N ARG A 132 -13.87 -7.01 -2.29
CA ARG A 132 -13.66 -8.17 -3.17
C ARG A 132 -13.00 -7.77 -4.49
N GLU A 133 -13.51 -6.74 -5.16
CA GLU A 133 -12.90 -6.19 -6.40
C GLU A 133 -11.46 -5.70 -6.15
N VAL A 134 -11.23 -5.04 -5.03
CA VAL A 134 -9.89 -4.59 -4.63
C VAL A 134 -8.94 -5.79 -4.50
N VAL A 135 -9.34 -6.83 -3.77
CA VAL A 135 -8.54 -8.05 -3.58
C VAL A 135 -8.26 -8.75 -4.91
N ASP A 136 -9.26 -8.84 -5.78
CA ASP A 136 -9.10 -9.51 -7.09
C ASP A 136 -8.10 -8.76 -7.98
N ILE A 137 -8.17 -7.41 -7.99
CA ILE A 137 -7.20 -6.58 -8.71
C ILE A 137 -5.80 -6.76 -8.13
N LEU A 138 -5.66 -6.71 -6.81
CA LEU A 138 -4.37 -6.83 -6.14
C LEU A 138 -3.73 -8.21 -6.38
N ARG A 139 -4.50 -9.29 -6.25
CA ARG A 139 -4.01 -10.64 -6.51
C ARG A 139 -3.59 -10.82 -7.96
N ARG A 140 -4.37 -10.30 -8.90
CA ARG A 140 -4.04 -10.36 -10.32
C ARG A 140 -2.72 -9.64 -10.63
N ASN A 141 -2.50 -8.45 -10.05
CA ASN A 141 -1.35 -7.63 -10.36
C ASN A 141 -0.09 -8.06 -9.62
N TYR A 142 -0.21 -8.50 -8.37
CA TYR A 142 0.94 -8.74 -7.50
C TYR A 142 1.23 -10.22 -7.20
N CYS A 143 0.24 -11.12 -7.38
CA CYS A 143 0.41 -12.54 -7.04
C CYS A 143 0.50 -13.45 -8.27
N GLY A 144 0.73 -12.89 -9.45
CA GLY A 144 0.93 -13.62 -10.69
C GLY A 144 2.29 -14.34 -10.75
N ASN A 145 2.78 -14.57 -11.98
CA ASN A 145 4.08 -15.20 -12.23
C ASN A 145 5.24 -14.19 -12.33
N VAL A 146 5.00 -12.93 -11.99
CA VAL A 146 5.98 -11.84 -11.97
C VAL A 146 5.91 -11.18 -10.61
N GLY A 147 7.05 -11.05 -9.93
CA GLY A 147 7.17 -10.28 -8.70
C GLY A 147 7.37 -8.79 -9.03
N LEU A 148 6.57 -7.94 -8.41
CA LEU A 148 6.64 -6.49 -8.59
C LEU A 148 7.18 -5.84 -7.32
N GLU A 149 8.34 -5.20 -7.44
CA GLU A 149 8.98 -4.43 -6.37
C GLU A 149 9.39 -3.06 -6.90
N TYR A 150 8.71 -2.00 -6.47
CA TYR A 150 9.00 -0.63 -6.90
C TYR A 150 8.86 0.41 -5.78
N MET A 151 8.42 0.00 -4.60
CA MET A 151 8.23 0.92 -3.47
C MET A 151 9.54 1.52 -2.92
N HIS A 152 10.68 0.95 -3.30
CA HIS A 152 12.02 1.48 -2.99
C HIS A 152 12.42 2.68 -3.88
N ILE A 153 11.67 2.98 -4.94
CA ILE A 153 11.92 4.13 -5.81
C ILE A 153 11.59 5.41 -5.04
N ASN A 154 12.59 6.28 -4.85
CA ASN A 154 12.43 7.52 -4.10
C ASN A 154 11.66 8.60 -4.88
N ASP A 155 11.78 8.60 -6.22
CA ASP A 155 11.05 9.54 -7.06
C ASP A 155 9.56 9.22 -7.07
N LEU A 156 8.75 10.17 -6.59
CA LEU A 156 7.31 10.00 -6.45
C LEU A 156 6.60 9.94 -7.79
N GLU A 157 7.10 10.66 -8.78
CA GLU A 157 6.49 10.72 -10.11
C GLU A 157 6.74 9.42 -10.87
N GLU A 158 7.97 8.92 -10.87
CA GLU A 158 8.30 7.62 -11.46
C GLU A 158 7.47 6.51 -10.81
N ARG A 159 7.38 6.50 -9.48
CA ARG A 159 6.58 5.52 -8.75
C ARG A 159 5.10 5.61 -9.12
N ARG A 160 4.54 6.82 -9.24
CA ARG A 160 3.15 7.05 -9.65
C ARG A 160 2.88 6.52 -11.06
N VAL A 161 3.76 6.81 -12.00
CA VAL A 161 3.64 6.32 -13.39
C VAL A 161 3.65 4.80 -13.44
N LEU A 162 4.53 4.15 -12.67
CA LEU A 162 4.56 2.69 -12.57
C LEU A 162 3.28 2.13 -11.97
N GLN A 163 2.77 2.72 -10.89
CA GLN A 163 1.51 2.30 -10.26
C GLN A 163 0.33 2.40 -11.23
N GLU A 164 0.16 3.54 -11.88
CA GLU A 164 -0.92 3.76 -12.83
C GLU A 164 -0.87 2.76 -13.99
N ARG A 165 0.34 2.45 -14.47
CA ARG A 165 0.54 1.53 -15.59
C ARG A 165 0.32 0.07 -15.21
N MET A 166 0.68 -0.34 -14.00
CA MET A 166 0.56 -1.73 -13.55
C MET A 166 -0.82 -2.03 -12.94
N GLU A 167 -1.39 -1.07 -12.24
CA GLU A 167 -2.66 -1.24 -11.53
C GLU A 167 -3.89 -0.82 -12.37
N GLY A 168 -3.66 -0.09 -13.47
CA GLY A 168 -4.73 0.36 -14.37
C GLY A 168 -5.50 -0.80 -15.02
N ARG A 169 -6.76 -0.55 -15.37
CA ARG A 169 -7.60 -1.54 -16.06
C ARG A 169 -7.05 -1.96 -17.43
N ASP A 170 -6.26 -1.10 -18.07
CA ASP A 170 -5.67 -1.33 -19.39
C ASP A 170 -4.30 -2.02 -19.33
N ALA A 171 -3.86 -2.47 -18.13
CA ALA A 171 -2.57 -3.12 -17.94
C ALA A 171 -2.47 -4.51 -18.57
N GLU A 172 -3.59 -5.15 -18.94
CA GLU A 172 -3.58 -6.45 -19.60
C GLU A 172 -3.29 -6.33 -21.09
N ILE A 173 -2.03 -6.49 -21.47
CA ILE A 173 -1.67 -6.74 -22.88
C ILE A 173 -2.08 -8.16 -23.21
N ARG A 174 -3.17 -8.33 -23.94
CA ARG A 174 -3.62 -9.64 -24.45
C ARG A 174 -3.04 -9.85 -25.84
N PHE A 175 -2.00 -10.67 -25.93
CA PHE A 175 -1.50 -11.11 -27.20
C PHE A 175 -2.48 -12.09 -27.86
N THR A 176 -2.77 -11.89 -29.15
CA THR A 176 -3.46 -12.88 -29.95
C THR A 176 -2.59 -14.13 -30.10
N PRO A 177 -3.18 -15.30 -30.44
CA PRO A 177 -2.39 -16.50 -30.73
C PRO A 177 -1.28 -16.27 -31.77
N GLU A 178 -1.59 -15.49 -32.81
CA GLU A 178 -0.64 -15.11 -33.87
C GLU A 178 0.46 -14.19 -33.32
N GLY A 179 0.11 -13.23 -32.46
CA GLY A 179 1.07 -12.37 -31.78
C GLY A 179 2.03 -13.16 -30.90
N LYS A 180 1.54 -14.20 -30.20
CA LYS A 180 2.40 -15.08 -29.39
C LYS A 180 3.35 -15.90 -30.27
N GLN A 181 2.87 -16.40 -31.41
CA GLN A 181 3.74 -17.11 -32.38
C GLN A 181 4.83 -16.22 -32.97
N SER A 182 4.57 -14.92 -33.13
CA SER A 182 5.57 -13.99 -33.69
C SER A 182 6.68 -13.62 -32.70
N ILE A 183 6.47 -13.87 -31.40
CA ILE A 183 7.44 -13.59 -30.33
C ILE A 183 8.36 -14.79 -30.06
N LEU A 184 7.89 -16.01 -30.36
CA LEU A 184 8.64 -17.27 -30.23
C LEU A 184 9.48 -17.53 -31.47
#